data_ebb97f7f0a18bf04bf9fe852f0f3e1c1
#
_entry.id   ebb97f7f0a18bf04bf9fe852f0f3e1c1
#
_cell.length_a   1.000
_cell.length_b   1.000
_cell.length_c   1.000
_cell.angle_alpha   90.00
_cell.angle_beta   90.00
_cell.angle_gamma   90.00
#
_symmetry.space_group_name_H-M   'P 1'
#
loop_
_entity.id
_entity.type
_entity.pdbx_description
1 polymer ?
#
loop_
_entity_poly.entity_id
_entity_poly.type
_entity_poly.pdbx_seq_one_letter_code
_entity_poly.pdbx_strand_id
1 'polypeptide(L)'
;NSMLLPAGADSTLVSLVSTDTLTNKTLTSPKIGTKIDDTNGNELVNLTATGSAVNEFTIANAATGNNPVLSATGGDSNVGIEFTTKGTGTIKFNDLAYIPQQALTSSSNAVAWDTQAKPNAYHLTTENTTFAAPTNNTEGSFICLEINYNGSHTIAFNTVFEFAGSTAPTFTSTDGKTDILVFRYNGAVWQEVGRTLNLSES
;
A
#
# COMPACT_ATOMS: atom_id res chain seq x y z
N ASN A 1 -9.88 22.60 -49.81
CA ASN A 1 -9.98 21.58 -48.79
C ASN A 1 -11.23 20.75 -49.03
N SER A 2 -11.08 19.53 -49.50
CA SER A 2 -12.17 18.59 -49.66
C SER A 2 -12.46 17.95 -48.31
N MET A 3 -13.68 18.13 -47.77
CA MET A 3 -14.15 17.39 -46.63
C MET A 3 -14.70 16.05 -47.14
N LEU A 4 -14.01 14.95 -46.82
CA LEU A 4 -14.48 13.62 -47.16
C LEU A 4 -15.56 13.23 -46.17
N LEU A 5 -16.81 13.11 -46.61
CA LEU A 5 -17.89 12.60 -45.81
C LEU A 5 -17.75 11.07 -45.69
N PRO A 6 -18.03 10.48 -44.50
CA PRO A 6 -18.05 9.04 -44.38
C PRO A 6 -18.99 8.38 -45.39
N ALA A 7 -18.50 7.36 -46.09
CA ALA A 7 -19.33 6.59 -47.02
C ALA A 7 -20.22 5.63 -46.19
N GLY A 8 -21.49 5.86 -46.15
CA GLY A 8 -22.50 5.03 -45.47
C GLY A 8 -23.83 5.76 -45.34
N ALA A 9 -24.91 5.01 -45.18
CA ALA A 9 -26.24 5.60 -44.93
C ALA A 9 -26.21 6.32 -43.56
N ASP A 10 -26.72 7.54 -43.49
CA ASP A 10 -27.01 8.33 -42.30
C ASP A 10 -25.79 8.60 -41.38
N SER A 11 -24.71 9.21 -41.91
CA SER A 11 -23.60 9.69 -41.14
C SER A 11 -23.81 11.13 -40.63
N THR A 12 -23.75 11.33 -39.31
CA THR A 12 -23.84 12.65 -38.70
C THR A 12 -22.42 13.26 -38.54
N LEU A 13 -22.25 14.52 -38.99
CA LEU A 13 -21.05 15.31 -38.71
C LEU A 13 -21.18 15.93 -37.34
N VAL A 14 -20.22 15.62 -36.46
CA VAL A 14 -20.06 16.31 -35.16
C VAL A 14 -19.51 17.71 -35.42
N SER A 15 -20.24 18.75 -35.00
CA SER A 15 -19.79 20.14 -35.15
C SER A 15 -19.16 20.66 -33.84
N LEU A 16 -18.39 21.76 -33.92
CA LEU A 16 -17.79 22.41 -32.75
C LEU A 16 -18.81 23.09 -31.82
N VAL A 17 -20.05 23.26 -32.27
CA VAL A 17 -21.10 24.00 -31.55
C VAL A 17 -22.36 23.19 -31.26
N SER A 18 -22.42 21.95 -31.72
CA SER A 18 -23.55 21.05 -31.44
C SER A 18 -23.32 20.23 -30.19
N THR A 19 -24.39 19.87 -29.48
CA THR A 19 -24.40 18.93 -28.36
C THR A 19 -24.61 17.50 -28.88
N ASP A 20 -23.56 16.91 -29.50
CA ASP A 20 -23.67 15.58 -30.11
C ASP A 20 -23.27 14.48 -29.13
N THR A 21 -24.00 13.38 -29.15
CA THR A 21 -23.64 12.15 -28.47
C THR A 21 -22.86 11.24 -29.41
N LEU A 22 -21.62 10.89 -29.04
CA LEU A 22 -20.79 9.94 -29.79
C LEU A 22 -21.14 8.51 -29.38
N THR A 23 -21.82 7.78 -30.27
CA THR A 23 -22.14 6.35 -30.06
C THR A 23 -21.24 5.47 -30.94
N ASN A 24 -20.82 4.31 -30.40
CA ASN A 24 -19.98 3.34 -31.14
C ASN A 24 -18.68 3.95 -31.67
N LYS A 25 -18.04 4.83 -30.88
CA LYS A 25 -16.76 5.46 -31.22
C LYS A 25 -15.69 5.02 -30.23
N THR A 26 -14.52 4.70 -30.75
CA THR A 26 -13.29 4.54 -29.97
C THR A 26 -12.53 5.85 -30.00
N LEU A 27 -12.24 6.40 -28.81
CA LEU A 27 -11.39 7.59 -28.67
C LEU A 27 -10.00 7.13 -28.26
N THR A 28 -9.02 7.30 -29.13
CA THR A 28 -7.63 6.98 -28.83
C THR A 28 -6.95 8.18 -28.19
N SER A 29 -6.50 8.02 -26.92
CA SER A 29 -5.80 9.05 -26.15
C SER A 29 -6.51 10.42 -26.14
N PRO A 30 -7.80 10.48 -25.76
CA PRO A 30 -8.51 11.76 -25.72
C PRO A 30 -7.91 12.67 -24.65
N LYS A 31 -7.76 13.96 -24.95
CA LYS A 31 -7.42 14.98 -23.95
C LYS A 31 -8.71 15.49 -23.33
N ILE A 32 -8.89 15.21 -22.03
CA ILE A 32 -9.99 15.77 -21.24
C ILE A 32 -9.49 17.09 -20.62
N GLY A 33 -10.17 18.19 -20.89
CA GLY A 33 -9.69 19.54 -20.53
C GLY A 33 -9.60 19.76 -19.03
N THR A 34 -10.67 19.45 -18.29
CA THR A 34 -10.75 19.78 -16.85
C THR A 34 -11.45 18.72 -16.01
N LYS A 35 -12.47 18.06 -16.53
CA LYS A 35 -13.34 17.17 -15.74
C LYS A 35 -14.09 16.14 -16.60
N ILE A 36 -14.58 15.12 -15.92
CA ILE A 36 -15.59 14.19 -16.42
C ILE A 36 -16.86 14.43 -15.61
N ASP A 37 -17.98 14.71 -16.29
CA ASP A 37 -19.27 14.92 -15.66
C ASP A 37 -20.12 13.64 -15.65
N ASP A 38 -21.07 13.58 -14.72
CA ASP A 38 -22.10 12.53 -14.70
C ASP A 38 -23.22 12.83 -15.74
N THR A 39 -24.20 11.96 -15.83
CA THR A 39 -25.33 12.12 -16.76
C THR A 39 -26.23 13.31 -16.47
N ASN A 40 -26.12 13.95 -15.31
CA ASN A 40 -26.87 15.14 -14.92
C ASN A 40 -26.07 16.45 -15.12
N GLY A 41 -24.81 16.34 -15.54
CA GLY A 41 -23.89 17.47 -15.72
C GLY A 41 -23.16 17.90 -14.46
N ASN A 42 -23.17 17.10 -13.40
CA ASN A 42 -22.37 17.36 -12.19
C ASN A 42 -20.97 16.76 -12.33
N GLU A 43 -19.98 17.40 -11.69
CA GLU A 43 -18.62 16.91 -11.71
C GLU A 43 -18.51 15.55 -11.01
N LEU A 44 -18.08 14.51 -11.77
CA LEU A 44 -17.75 13.20 -11.25
C LEU A 44 -16.27 13.08 -10.89
N VAL A 45 -15.39 13.56 -11.78
CA VAL A 45 -13.93 13.56 -11.57
C VAL A 45 -13.34 14.85 -12.12
N ASN A 46 -12.64 15.61 -11.26
CA ASN A 46 -11.82 16.73 -11.70
C ASN A 46 -10.41 16.25 -12.07
N LEU A 47 -9.93 16.64 -13.23
CA LEU A 47 -8.63 16.30 -13.76
C LEU A 47 -7.74 17.54 -13.76
N THR A 48 -6.97 17.71 -12.70
CA THR A 48 -6.07 18.87 -12.55
C THR A 48 -4.72 18.54 -13.18
N ALA A 49 -4.31 19.38 -14.14
CA ALA A 49 -3.00 19.24 -14.77
C ALA A 49 -1.90 19.87 -13.90
N THR A 50 -0.78 19.16 -13.73
CA THR A 50 0.46 19.67 -13.13
C THR A 50 1.48 19.90 -14.24
N GLY A 51 2.14 21.07 -14.23
CA GLY A 51 3.21 21.35 -15.21
C GLY A 51 4.36 20.37 -15.03
N SER A 52 4.86 19.82 -16.15
CA SER A 52 5.97 18.83 -16.15
C SER A 52 5.70 17.57 -15.32
N ALA A 53 4.43 17.15 -15.21
CA ALA A 53 4.06 15.91 -14.53
C ALA A 53 4.73 14.71 -15.20
N VAL A 54 5.27 13.81 -14.37
CA VAL A 54 5.92 12.56 -14.81
C VAL A 54 5.33 11.33 -14.13
N ASN A 55 4.46 11.54 -13.13
CA ASN A 55 3.80 10.48 -12.36
C ASN A 55 2.29 10.62 -12.47
N GLU A 56 1.59 9.51 -12.55
CA GLU A 56 0.14 9.46 -12.74
C GLU A 56 -0.49 8.25 -12.01
N PHE A 57 -1.82 8.25 -11.97
CA PHE A 57 -2.59 7.07 -11.58
C PHE A 57 -2.85 6.16 -12.80
N THR A 58 -2.61 4.87 -12.62
CA THR A 58 -3.08 3.84 -13.55
C THR A 58 -4.29 3.13 -12.95
N ILE A 59 -5.38 3.07 -13.71
CA ILE A 59 -6.59 2.31 -13.37
C ILE A 59 -6.66 1.13 -14.31
N ALA A 60 -6.59 -0.08 -13.77
CA ALA A 60 -6.69 -1.32 -14.54
C ALA A 60 -7.92 -2.13 -14.11
N ASN A 61 -8.69 -2.61 -15.10
CA ASN A 61 -9.70 -3.62 -14.86
C ASN A 61 -9.05 -5.01 -14.71
N ALA A 62 -9.83 -6.01 -14.35
CA ALA A 62 -9.34 -7.37 -14.14
C ALA A 62 -10.27 -8.42 -14.77
N ALA A 63 -9.69 -9.57 -15.10
CA ALA A 63 -10.45 -10.76 -15.47
C ALA A 63 -11.13 -11.39 -14.25
N THR A 64 -12.07 -12.30 -14.47
CA THR A 64 -12.77 -13.06 -13.42
C THR A 64 -11.76 -13.68 -12.43
N GLY A 65 -12.00 -13.48 -11.15
CA GLY A 65 -11.16 -14.00 -10.06
C GLY A 65 -9.99 -13.10 -9.66
N ASN A 66 -9.77 -11.98 -10.35
CA ASN A 66 -8.74 -11.00 -10.00
C ASN A 66 -9.37 -9.65 -9.61
N ASN A 67 -8.64 -8.84 -8.86
CA ASN A 67 -9.09 -7.52 -8.44
C ASN A 67 -8.68 -6.44 -9.45
N PRO A 68 -9.55 -5.45 -9.77
CA PRO A 68 -9.12 -4.23 -10.44
C PRO A 68 -8.13 -3.45 -9.57
N VAL A 69 -7.24 -2.71 -10.20
CA VAL A 69 -6.13 -2.04 -9.52
C VAL A 69 -6.17 -0.54 -9.77
N LEU A 70 -5.96 0.24 -8.72
CA LEU A 70 -5.55 1.65 -8.78
C LEU A 70 -4.09 1.71 -8.29
N SER A 71 -3.18 2.15 -9.15
CA SER A 71 -1.75 2.22 -8.84
C SER A 71 -1.17 3.58 -9.20
N ALA A 72 -0.09 3.97 -8.50
CA ALA A 72 0.77 5.04 -8.92
C ALA A 72 1.81 4.50 -9.91
N THR A 73 2.01 5.21 -11.02
CA THR A 73 3.00 4.90 -12.07
C THR A 73 3.70 6.17 -12.50
N GLY A 74 4.76 6.08 -13.29
CA GLY A 74 5.43 7.26 -13.81
C GLY A 74 6.92 7.11 -14.03
N GLY A 75 7.60 8.26 -14.18
CA GLY A 75 9.04 8.34 -14.48
C GLY A 75 9.94 8.25 -13.25
N ASP A 76 9.44 8.52 -12.04
CA ASP A 76 10.23 8.45 -10.82
C ASP A 76 10.35 7.00 -10.31
N SER A 77 11.47 6.70 -9.65
CA SER A 77 11.73 5.35 -9.13
C SER A 77 10.80 4.93 -7.99
N ASN A 78 10.30 5.90 -7.21
CA ASN A 78 9.42 5.67 -6.06
C ASN A 78 8.27 6.66 -6.10
N VAL A 79 7.05 6.17 -6.29
CA VAL A 79 5.82 6.97 -6.33
C VAL A 79 4.82 6.40 -5.35
N GLY A 80 4.37 7.22 -4.41
CA GLY A 80 3.33 6.86 -3.44
C GLY A 80 1.93 7.23 -3.91
N ILE A 81 0.91 6.72 -3.20
CA ILE A 81 -0.49 7.16 -3.35
C ILE A 81 -0.87 7.94 -2.09
N GLU A 82 -1.38 9.16 -2.27
CA GLU A 82 -1.89 9.98 -1.19
C GLU A 82 -3.42 10.05 -1.27
N PHE A 83 -4.09 9.83 -0.13
CA PHE A 83 -5.52 10.02 0.03
C PHE A 83 -5.76 11.17 1.00
N THR A 84 -6.19 12.32 0.48
CA THR A 84 -6.48 13.51 1.28
C THR A 84 -7.98 13.79 1.30
N THR A 85 -8.56 13.92 2.48
CA THR A 85 -9.96 14.27 2.67
C THR A 85 -10.13 15.80 2.78
N LYS A 86 -11.35 16.29 2.53
CA LYS A 86 -11.69 17.71 2.68
C LYS A 86 -12.30 17.99 4.06
N GLY A 87 -11.80 19.02 4.75
CA GLY A 87 -12.30 19.45 6.06
C GLY A 87 -12.18 18.36 7.13
N THR A 88 -13.26 18.03 7.78
CA THR A 88 -13.32 16.96 8.81
C THR A 88 -13.70 15.58 8.26
N GLY A 89 -13.66 15.41 6.94
CA GLY A 89 -13.94 14.13 6.31
C GLY A 89 -12.94 13.05 6.72
N THR A 90 -13.30 11.78 6.53
CA THR A 90 -12.46 10.62 6.85
C THR A 90 -12.40 9.64 5.68
N ILE A 91 -11.35 8.84 5.60
CA ILE A 91 -11.30 7.68 4.71
C ILE A 91 -12.00 6.52 5.42
N LYS A 92 -13.02 5.94 4.78
CA LYS A 92 -13.78 4.81 5.31
C LYS A 92 -13.60 3.59 4.39
N PHE A 93 -13.18 2.48 4.98
CA PHE A 93 -13.25 1.16 4.37
C PHE A 93 -14.47 0.43 4.92
N ASN A 94 -15.39 -0.03 4.07
CA ASN A 94 -16.60 -0.73 4.51
C ASN A 94 -16.33 -2.19 4.89
N ASP A 95 -15.28 -2.76 4.30
CA ASP A 95 -14.85 -4.13 4.53
C ASP A 95 -13.45 -4.15 5.14
N LEU A 96 -12.92 -5.33 5.39
CA LEU A 96 -11.60 -5.53 5.96
C LEU A 96 -10.50 -4.91 5.06
N ALA A 97 -9.78 -3.94 5.62
CA ALA A 97 -8.51 -3.48 5.06
C ALA A 97 -7.36 -4.17 5.81
N TYR A 98 -6.47 -4.85 5.09
CA TYR A 98 -5.38 -5.60 5.70
C TYR A 98 -4.04 -5.33 5.03
N ILE A 99 -2.99 -5.48 5.81
CA ILE A 99 -1.62 -5.54 5.31
C ILE A 99 -1.22 -7.01 5.34
N PRO A 100 -0.87 -7.63 4.20
CA PRO A 100 -0.48 -9.03 4.17
C PRO A 100 0.68 -9.32 5.12
N GLN A 101 0.56 -10.40 5.90
CA GLN A 101 1.63 -10.87 6.76
C GLN A 101 2.72 -11.55 5.91
N GLN A 102 3.98 -11.23 6.15
CA GLN A 102 5.10 -11.71 5.35
C GLN A 102 6.21 -12.31 6.22
N ALA A 103 6.84 -13.37 5.71
CA ALA A 103 7.91 -14.05 6.41
C ALA A 103 9.20 -13.22 6.49
N LEU A 104 9.81 -13.22 7.68
CA LEU A 104 11.20 -12.84 7.93
C LEU A 104 12.00 -14.11 8.19
N THR A 105 13.12 -14.27 7.49
CA THR A 105 14.02 -15.40 7.67
C THR A 105 15.31 -14.96 8.35
N SER A 106 15.82 -15.77 9.28
CA SER A 106 17.15 -15.56 9.85
C SER A 106 18.23 -16.19 8.98
N SER A 107 19.41 -15.62 9.05
CA SER A 107 20.64 -16.19 8.50
C SER A 107 21.81 -15.81 9.39
N SER A 108 22.57 -16.78 9.84
CA SER A 108 23.69 -16.56 10.76
C SER A 108 23.28 -15.80 12.04
N ASN A 109 22.19 -16.23 12.64
CA ASN A 109 21.60 -15.67 13.86
C ASN A 109 21.07 -14.22 13.72
N ALA A 110 20.89 -13.71 12.52
CA ALA A 110 20.39 -12.36 12.28
C ALA A 110 19.17 -12.33 11.35
N VAL A 111 18.22 -11.45 11.64
CA VAL A 111 17.10 -11.10 10.77
C VAL A 111 17.27 -9.67 10.28
N ALA A 112 17.35 -9.50 8.96
CA ALA A 112 17.22 -8.20 8.32
C ALA A 112 15.73 -7.90 8.08
N TRP A 113 15.30 -6.70 8.39
CA TRP A 113 13.90 -6.29 8.27
C TRP A 113 13.76 -4.98 7.48
N ASP A 114 13.20 -5.07 6.30
CA ASP A 114 12.73 -3.92 5.53
C ASP A 114 11.29 -3.63 5.95
N THR A 115 11.08 -2.57 6.73
CA THR A 115 9.78 -2.26 7.32
C THR A 115 8.79 -1.66 6.32
N GLN A 116 9.26 -1.08 5.23
CA GLN A 116 8.39 -0.61 4.14
C GLN A 116 7.83 -1.80 3.36
N ALA A 117 8.65 -2.80 3.08
CA ALA A 117 8.23 -3.98 2.34
C ALA A 117 7.40 -4.95 3.19
N LYS A 118 7.70 -5.06 4.50
CA LYS A 118 7.10 -6.07 5.40
C LYS A 118 6.64 -5.46 6.73
N PRO A 119 5.70 -4.50 6.73
CA PRO A 119 5.26 -3.85 7.98
C PRO A 119 4.48 -4.79 8.91
N ASN A 120 3.85 -5.83 8.38
CA ASN A 120 3.23 -6.91 9.12
C ASN A 120 3.99 -8.20 8.83
N ALA A 121 4.76 -8.68 9.80
CA ALA A 121 5.72 -9.75 9.58
C ALA A 121 5.59 -10.89 10.59
N TYR A 122 6.02 -12.08 10.18
CA TYR A 122 6.25 -13.18 11.10
C TYR A 122 7.64 -13.79 10.92
N HIS A 123 8.17 -14.37 11.99
CA HIS A 123 9.42 -15.10 12.00
C HIS A 123 9.22 -16.47 12.64
N LEU A 124 9.46 -17.54 11.89
CA LEU A 124 9.57 -18.88 12.43
C LEU A 124 11.03 -19.12 12.87
N THR A 125 11.24 -19.35 14.16
CA THR A 125 12.59 -19.54 14.68
C THR A 125 13.18 -20.87 14.23
N THR A 126 14.41 -20.85 13.74
CA THR A 126 15.20 -22.04 13.38
C THR A 126 16.58 -22.01 14.03
N GLU A 127 16.91 -20.91 14.69
CA GLU A 127 18.16 -20.63 15.37
C GLU A 127 17.95 -19.50 16.39
N ASN A 128 18.91 -19.27 17.29
CA ASN A 128 18.93 -18.06 18.10
C ASN A 128 18.96 -16.85 17.19
N THR A 129 18.12 -15.85 17.44
CA THR A 129 17.87 -14.79 16.47
C THR A 129 18.03 -13.42 17.08
N THR A 130 18.73 -12.53 16.38
CA THR A 130 18.78 -11.09 16.66
C THR A 130 18.12 -10.31 15.52
N PHE A 131 17.07 -9.56 15.81
CA PHE A 131 16.50 -8.62 14.86
C PHE A 131 17.45 -7.42 14.72
N ALA A 132 18.03 -7.25 13.53
CA ALA A 132 18.93 -6.14 13.20
C ALA A 132 18.17 -4.80 13.16
N ALA A 133 18.91 -3.69 13.07
CA ALA A 133 18.30 -2.38 12.83
C ALA A 133 17.52 -2.42 11.52
N PRO A 134 16.21 -2.10 11.52
CA PRO A 134 15.41 -2.13 10.30
C PRO A 134 15.81 -1.04 9.29
N THR A 135 15.51 -1.30 8.03
CA THR A 135 15.72 -0.38 6.92
C THR A 135 14.39 0.19 6.40
N ASN A 136 14.46 1.28 5.61
CA ASN A 136 13.33 1.93 4.95
C ASN A 136 12.22 2.37 5.94
N ASN A 137 12.66 2.91 7.08
CA ASN A 137 11.76 3.34 8.15
C ASN A 137 11.08 4.66 7.79
N THR A 138 9.79 4.79 8.10
CA THR A 138 9.02 6.03 7.92
C THR A 138 8.49 6.49 9.28
N GLU A 139 8.74 7.75 9.65
CA GLU A 139 8.26 8.31 10.92
C GLU A 139 6.74 8.22 11.02
N GLY A 140 6.23 7.83 12.18
CA GLY A 140 4.82 7.63 12.45
C GLY A 140 4.28 6.26 12.03
N SER A 141 5.06 5.43 11.32
CA SER A 141 4.65 4.09 10.91
C SER A 141 4.57 3.12 12.09
N PHE A 142 3.74 2.11 11.92
CA PHE A 142 3.61 0.97 12.84
C PHE A 142 4.02 -0.31 12.12
N ILE A 143 4.68 -1.20 12.88
CA ILE A 143 5.01 -2.55 12.43
C ILE A 143 4.51 -3.56 13.46
N CYS A 144 4.12 -4.73 12.96
CA CYS A 144 3.74 -5.88 13.77
C CYS A 144 4.68 -7.04 13.48
N LEU A 145 5.15 -7.69 14.53
CA LEU A 145 5.99 -8.87 14.46
C LEU A 145 5.35 -10.01 15.24
N GLU A 146 5.16 -11.13 14.59
CA GLU A 146 4.82 -12.41 15.20
C GLU A 146 6.06 -13.29 15.19
N ILE A 147 6.42 -13.87 16.34
CA ILE A 147 7.53 -14.79 16.49
C ILE A 147 6.96 -16.15 16.85
N ASN A 148 7.10 -17.11 15.95
CA ASN A 148 6.65 -18.49 16.11
C ASN A 148 7.85 -19.36 16.48
N TYR A 149 7.81 -20.00 17.65
CA TYR A 149 8.91 -20.80 18.15
C TYR A 149 8.84 -22.24 17.62
N ASN A 150 9.88 -22.61 16.87
CA ASN A 150 10.15 -23.98 16.47
C ASN A 150 11.43 -24.43 17.19
N GLY A 151 11.28 -24.85 18.45
CA GLY A 151 12.37 -25.14 19.38
C GLY A 151 12.64 -24.00 20.36
N SER A 152 13.59 -24.24 21.28
CA SER A 152 13.97 -23.26 22.32
C SER A 152 15.07 -22.32 21.81
N HIS A 153 14.68 -21.32 21.03
CA HIS A 153 15.59 -20.32 20.47
C HIS A 153 15.45 -18.97 21.18
N THR A 154 16.57 -18.34 21.48
CA THR A 154 16.60 -17.02 22.11
C THR A 154 16.36 -15.92 21.09
N ILE A 155 15.64 -14.86 21.51
CA ILE A 155 15.35 -13.69 20.71
C ILE A 155 16.05 -12.48 21.32
N ALA A 156 16.71 -11.70 20.48
CA ALA A 156 17.28 -10.41 20.80
C ALA A 156 16.90 -9.35 19.77
N PHE A 157 16.99 -8.10 20.13
CA PHE A 157 16.72 -6.96 19.28
C PHE A 157 17.89 -5.97 19.28
N ASN A 158 18.12 -5.34 18.15
CA ASN A 158 19.04 -4.20 18.06
C ASN A 158 18.58 -3.07 18.98
N THR A 159 19.50 -2.25 19.44
CA THR A 159 19.24 -1.11 20.36
C THR A 159 18.32 -0.03 19.81
N VAL A 160 18.03 -0.02 18.51
CA VAL A 160 17.02 0.87 17.90
C VAL A 160 15.59 0.48 18.29
N PHE A 161 15.39 -0.70 18.87
CA PHE A 161 14.10 -1.09 19.45
C PHE A 161 14.07 -0.74 20.94
N GLU A 162 13.21 0.19 21.30
CA GLU A 162 13.02 0.62 22.68
C GLU A 162 11.87 -0.14 23.34
N PHE A 163 12.16 -0.75 24.47
CA PHE A 163 11.20 -1.44 25.32
C PHE A 163 10.94 -0.67 26.61
N ALA A 164 9.81 -0.95 27.26
CA ALA A 164 9.48 -0.33 28.54
C ALA A 164 10.60 -0.53 29.58
N GLY A 165 10.97 0.54 30.27
CA GLY A 165 12.08 0.53 31.24
C GLY A 165 13.46 0.26 30.63
N SER A 166 13.64 0.50 29.33
CA SER A 166 14.86 0.25 28.55
C SER A 166 15.35 -1.21 28.61
N THR A 167 14.44 -2.14 28.87
CA THR A 167 14.77 -3.56 29.01
C THR A 167 13.84 -4.40 28.14
N ALA A 168 14.40 -5.20 27.24
CA ALA A 168 13.65 -6.18 26.47
C ALA A 168 12.95 -7.19 27.41
N PRO A 169 11.75 -7.66 27.05
CA PRO A 169 11.07 -8.69 27.84
C PRO A 169 11.85 -10.02 27.82
N THR A 170 11.56 -10.89 28.77
CA THR A 170 11.92 -12.30 28.63
C THR A 170 10.99 -12.93 27.60
N PHE A 171 11.53 -13.24 26.44
CA PHE A 171 10.81 -13.89 25.36
C PHE A 171 10.48 -15.33 25.71
N THR A 172 9.41 -15.88 25.10
CA THR A 172 8.86 -17.19 25.47
C THR A 172 9.85 -18.34 25.21
N SER A 173 10.58 -18.34 24.10
CA SER A 173 11.63 -19.34 23.79
C SER A 173 11.19 -20.80 24.02
N THR A 174 9.96 -21.12 23.69
CA THR A 174 9.37 -22.47 23.91
C THR A 174 8.70 -22.93 22.62
N ASP A 175 9.00 -24.14 22.21
CA ASP A 175 8.43 -24.79 21.03
C ASP A 175 6.90 -24.76 21.02
N GLY A 176 6.29 -24.49 19.86
CA GLY A 176 4.84 -24.39 19.68
C GLY A 176 4.19 -23.19 20.40
N LYS A 177 4.97 -22.14 20.69
CA LYS A 177 4.48 -20.89 21.28
C LYS A 177 4.72 -19.71 20.36
N THR A 178 3.96 -18.63 20.59
CA THR A 178 4.04 -17.43 19.79
C THR A 178 4.13 -16.19 20.68
N ASP A 179 4.99 -15.26 20.29
CA ASP A 179 5.07 -13.91 20.85
C ASP A 179 4.67 -12.91 19.75
N ILE A 180 3.84 -11.91 20.10
CA ILE A 180 3.45 -10.83 19.19
C ILE A 180 3.88 -9.50 19.78
N LEU A 181 4.53 -8.66 18.96
CA LEU A 181 4.99 -7.33 19.33
C LEU A 181 4.52 -6.28 18.30
N VAL A 182 4.22 -5.09 18.78
CA VAL A 182 3.89 -3.94 17.93
C VAL A 182 4.81 -2.79 18.29
N PHE A 183 5.41 -2.15 17.28
CA PHE A 183 6.28 -1.00 17.44
C PHE A 183 5.79 0.18 16.59
N ARG A 184 6.10 1.41 17.05
CA ARG A 184 5.93 2.66 16.33
C ARG A 184 7.29 3.32 16.12
N TYR A 185 7.56 3.81 14.90
CA TYR A 185 8.77 4.57 14.62
C TYR A 185 8.57 6.06 14.92
N ASN A 186 9.47 6.67 15.69
CA ASN A 186 9.39 8.09 16.07
C ASN A 186 10.36 9.00 15.28
N GLY A 187 10.95 8.48 14.19
CA GLY A 187 11.96 9.16 13.40
C GLY A 187 13.40 8.79 13.77
N ALA A 188 13.63 8.18 14.95
CA ALA A 188 14.96 7.77 15.43
C ALA A 188 14.99 6.29 15.86
N VAL A 189 13.97 5.83 16.58
CA VAL A 189 13.91 4.50 17.20
C VAL A 189 12.52 3.90 17.05
N TRP A 190 12.44 2.58 17.17
CA TRP A 190 11.21 1.80 17.19
C TRP A 190 10.76 1.60 18.64
N GLN A 191 9.71 2.30 19.04
CA GLN A 191 9.13 2.25 20.38
C GLN A 191 8.08 1.16 20.48
N GLU A 192 8.21 0.28 21.46
CA GLU A 192 7.20 -0.73 21.75
C GLU A 192 5.87 -0.08 22.15
N VAL A 193 4.80 -0.43 21.45
CA VAL A 193 3.42 0.00 21.74
C VAL A 193 2.69 -1.04 22.55
N GLY A 194 3.00 -2.32 22.32
CA GLY A 194 2.40 -3.43 23.03
C GLY A 194 2.95 -4.78 22.61
N ARG A 195 2.71 -5.77 23.46
CA ARG A 195 3.08 -7.16 23.21
C ARG A 195 2.13 -8.13 23.88
N THR A 196 2.04 -9.33 23.33
CA THR A 196 1.46 -10.50 23.97
C THR A 196 2.42 -11.66 23.82
N LEU A 197 2.80 -12.25 24.93
CA LEU A 197 3.78 -13.34 24.96
C LEU A 197 3.10 -14.65 25.35
N ASN A 198 3.74 -15.76 24.96
CA ASN A 198 3.34 -17.11 25.34
C ASN A 198 1.95 -17.53 24.86
N LEU A 199 1.57 -17.10 23.68
CA LEU A 199 0.38 -17.60 23.00
C LEU A 199 0.58 -19.07 22.63
N SER A 200 -0.49 -19.85 22.73
CA SER A 200 -0.47 -21.24 22.27
C SER A 200 -0.86 -21.26 20.80
N GLU A 201 -0.04 -21.90 19.98
CA GLU A 201 -0.50 -22.29 18.64
C GLU A 201 -1.62 -23.36 18.80
N SER A 202 -2.72 -23.13 18.12
CA SER A 202 -3.88 -24.05 18.12
C SER A 202 -3.83 -24.99 16.92
#